data_f8702c59cf0654ae7778cb215082ba0e
#
_entry.id   f8702c59cf0654ae7778cb215082ba0e
#
_cell.length_a   1.000
_cell.length_b   1.000
_cell.length_c   1.000
_cell.angle_alpha   90.00
_cell.angle_beta   90.00
_cell.angle_gamma   90.00
#
_symmetry.space_group_name_H-M   'P 1'
#
loop_
_entity.id
_entity.type
_entity.pdbx_description
1 polymer ?
#
loop_
_entity_poly.entity_id
_entity_poly.type
_entity_poly.pdbx_seq_one_letter_code
_entity_poly.pdbx_strand_id
1 'polypeptide(L)'
;MAKMTPRTLSGFMELLPAPQQQMERIMEVLRKTYSLYGFTPLDTPVIESSEVLLAKAGGETEKQIYRFQKGDSDLSLRFDLTVPLAKYVALHYNELSFPFRRYQIGKVYRGERAQRGRFREFYQADIDIIGDGKLDITNEAEIPSIIYQTFSTLGLKQFQIRVNNRKILNGFYAMLGLTEKSADVMRTVDKLDKIGPEKVKTILVEDFAVSESDADEILKFIAIKGSNAEVLTALEGYTGRNEMFDQGLSELNTVVKYLADFGVPAENFAVDLTIARGLDYYTGTVYETTLLDHPEIGSVCSGGRYDNLAEFYTDKQLPGVGISIGLTRLFYVLGEQGMLNPELPTAPADVLILPMTEDLSPAIALATQLRQAGIRTQLHCEQKKFKAKISYADKLSIPYVIFLGEDEINAGVVACKDMKSGEQTKLNTRETIERIKAGLAELEKGSVIVE
;
A
#
# COMPACT_ATOMS: atom_id res chain seq x y z
N MET A 1 12.83 -23.38 36.14
CA MET A 1 12.43 -22.06 35.64
C MET A 1 10.98 -22.11 35.19
N ALA A 2 10.15 -21.16 35.60
CA ALA A 2 8.79 -21.06 35.06
C ALA A 2 8.85 -20.74 33.55
N LYS A 3 8.08 -21.45 32.73
CA LYS A 3 8.01 -21.18 31.30
C LYS A 3 7.25 -19.87 31.08
N MET A 4 7.82 -18.99 30.26
CA MET A 4 7.14 -17.77 29.82
C MET A 4 6.01 -18.15 28.84
N THR A 5 4.85 -17.53 28.98
CA THR A 5 3.78 -17.66 27.99
C THR A 5 4.07 -16.72 26.81
N PRO A 6 4.35 -17.23 25.61
CA PRO A 6 4.58 -16.40 24.44
C PRO A 6 3.30 -15.67 24.05
N ARG A 7 3.43 -14.39 23.69
CA ARG A 7 2.30 -13.54 23.24
C ARG A 7 2.79 -12.44 22.29
N THR A 8 1.98 -12.11 21.31
CA THR A 8 2.19 -10.94 20.46
C THR A 8 1.78 -9.66 21.20
N LEU A 9 2.51 -8.56 20.99
CA LEU A 9 2.17 -7.27 21.55
C LEU A 9 0.87 -6.73 20.93
N SER A 10 0.07 -6.03 21.74
CA SER A 10 -1.16 -5.39 21.23
C SER A 10 -0.85 -4.36 20.15
N GLY A 11 -1.52 -4.48 19.00
CA GLY A 11 -1.29 -3.62 17.83
C GLY A 11 -0.14 -4.07 16.93
N PHE A 12 0.44 -5.23 17.18
CA PHE A 12 1.42 -5.88 16.32
C PHE A 12 0.79 -7.14 15.70
N MET A 13 1.12 -7.44 14.47
CA MET A 13 0.55 -8.57 13.74
C MET A 13 1.64 -9.58 13.40
N GLU A 14 1.34 -10.83 13.66
CA GLU A 14 2.14 -11.98 13.21
C GLU A 14 1.28 -12.82 12.27
N LEU A 15 1.72 -12.98 11.04
CA LEU A 15 1.03 -13.81 10.05
C LEU A 15 1.56 -15.24 10.09
N LEU A 16 0.65 -16.20 9.97
CA LEU A 16 1.02 -17.59 9.67
C LEU A 16 1.56 -17.69 8.24
N PRO A 17 2.28 -18.78 7.89
CA PRO A 17 2.94 -18.89 6.57
C PRO A 17 2.03 -18.67 5.36
N ALA A 18 0.80 -19.21 5.36
CA ALA A 18 -0.09 -19.06 4.22
C ALA A 18 -0.56 -17.61 3.99
N PRO A 19 -1.14 -16.89 4.98
CA PRO A 19 -1.43 -15.47 4.81
C PRO A 19 -0.17 -14.60 4.58
N GLN A 20 1.00 -14.98 5.10
CA GLN A 20 2.23 -14.27 4.77
C GLN A 20 2.56 -14.39 3.28
N GLN A 21 2.37 -15.55 2.66
CA GLN A 21 2.57 -15.71 1.22
C GLN A 21 1.59 -14.89 0.40
N GLN A 22 0.33 -14.76 0.84
CA GLN A 22 -0.63 -13.86 0.18
C GLN A 22 -0.19 -12.39 0.26
N MET A 23 0.34 -11.96 1.41
CA MET A 23 0.91 -10.61 1.58
C MET A 23 2.11 -10.38 0.64
N GLU A 24 3.03 -11.36 0.53
CA GLU A 24 4.17 -11.27 -0.38
C GLU A 24 3.75 -11.17 -1.85
N ARG A 25 2.68 -11.87 -2.27
CA ARG A 25 2.12 -11.73 -3.63
C ARG A 25 1.62 -10.33 -3.90
N ILE A 26 0.93 -9.70 -2.95
CA ILE A 26 0.52 -8.29 -3.08
C ILE A 26 1.76 -7.41 -3.23
N MET A 27 2.77 -7.58 -2.38
CA MET A 27 4.02 -6.81 -2.47
C MET A 27 4.74 -7.01 -3.81
N GLU A 28 4.69 -8.21 -4.38
CA GLU A 28 5.28 -8.49 -5.68
C GLU A 28 4.55 -7.75 -6.81
N VAL A 29 3.23 -7.73 -6.80
CA VAL A 29 2.42 -6.95 -7.74
C VAL A 29 2.77 -5.46 -7.64
N LEU A 30 2.86 -4.93 -6.42
CA LEU A 30 3.25 -3.53 -6.19
C LEU A 30 4.62 -3.23 -6.79
N ARG A 31 5.64 -4.03 -6.49
CA ARG A 31 7.01 -3.86 -7.01
C ARG A 31 7.04 -3.89 -8.55
N LYS A 32 6.35 -4.85 -9.14
CA LYS A 32 6.26 -4.98 -10.61
C LYS A 32 5.58 -3.77 -11.23
N THR A 33 4.43 -3.36 -10.69
CA THR A 33 3.68 -2.20 -11.20
C THR A 33 4.53 -0.92 -11.10
N TYR A 34 5.12 -0.64 -9.95
CA TYR A 34 5.95 0.54 -9.76
C TYR A 34 7.17 0.58 -10.71
N SER A 35 7.78 -0.57 -10.96
CA SER A 35 8.90 -0.68 -11.89
C SER A 35 8.51 -0.34 -13.34
N LEU A 36 7.26 -0.60 -13.76
CA LEU A 36 6.77 -0.22 -15.09
C LEU A 36 6.76 1.30 -15.31
N TYR A 37 6.65 2.08 -14.24
CA TYR A 37 6.67 3.55 -14.28
C TYR A 37 8.05 4.14 -13.98
N GLY A 38 9.09 3.32 -13.97
CA GLY A 38 10.47 3.76 -13.77
C GLY A 38 10.81 4.12 -12.32
N PHE A 39 10.04 3.65 -11.34
CA PHE A 39 10.40 3.81 -9.94
C PHE A 39 11.48 2.82 -9.52
N THR A 40 12.46 3.30 -8.77
CA THR A 40 13.56 2.50 -8.22
C THR A 40 13.30 2.15 -6.75
N PRO A 41 13.71 0.96 -6.29
CA PRO A 41 13.58 0.60 -4.88
C PRO A 41 14.49 1.47 -3.99
N LEU A 42 13.96 1.86 -2.85
CA LEU A 42 14.70 2.51 -1.78
C LEU A 42 14.34 1.85 -0.45
N ASP A 43 15.30 1.76 0.45
CA ASP A 43 15.04 1.47 1.86
C ASP A 43 15.84 2.45 2.73
N THR A 44 15.15 3.06 3.68
CA THR A 44 15.75 3.96 4.68
C THR A 44 15.79 3.24 6.04
N PRO A 45 16.69 3.61 6.95
CA PRO A 45 16.73 3.00 8.28
C PRO A 45 15.40 3.09 9.03
N VAL A 46 15.07 2.02 9.78
CA VAL A 46 13.90 1.99 10.67
C VAL A 46 14.11 2.90 11.87
N ILE A 47 15.36 2.99 12.34
CA ILE A 47 15.77 3.83 13.46
C ILE A 47 16.50 5.04 12.93
N GLU A 48 16.07 6.21 13.33
CA GLU A 48 16.68 7.50 12.98
C GLU A 48 16.94 8.31 14.25
N SER A 49 17.76 9.37 14.14
CA SER A 49 17.84 10.39 15.17
C SER A 49 16.46 11.00 15.40
N SER A 50 16.08 11.18 16.67
CA SER A 50 14.82 11.84 17.01
C SER A 50 14.72 13.23 16.42
N GLU A 51 15.83 13.96 16.33
CA GLU A 51 15.90 15.29 15.71
C GLU A 51 15.40 15.26 14.23
N VAL A 52 15.78 14.23 13.47
CA VAL A 52 15.34 14.07 12.07
C VAL A 52 13.83 13.85 11.99
N LEU A 53 13.31 12.91 12.75
CA LEU A 53 11.90 12.54 12.65
C LEU A 53 10.96 13.59 13.26
N LEU A 54 11.44 14.36 14.24
CA LEU A 54 10.68 15.41 14.89
C LEU A 54 10.76 16.77 14.18
N ALA A 55 11.64 16.93 13.19
CA ALA A 55 11.83 18.20 12.48
C ALA A 55 10.53 18.81 11.94
N LYS A 56 9.59 17.98 11.49
CA LYS A 56 8.24 18.37 11.04
C LYS A 56 7.10 17.78 11.89
N ALA A 57 7.42 17.06 12.96
CA ALA A 57 6.38 16.52 13.85
C ALA A 57 5.80 17.62 14.71
N GLY A 58 4.48 17.78 14.69
CA GLY A 58 3.75 18.71 15.54
C GLY A 58 2.62 18.00 16.28
N GLY A 59 2.33 18.44 17.49
CA GLY A 59 1.14 18.05 18.24
C GLY A 59 0.92 16.56 18.45
N GLU A 60 -0.05 15.99 17.75
CA GLU A 60 -0.45 14.59 17.89
C GLU A 60 0.58 13.60 17.32
N THR A 61 1.31 13.97 16.25
CA THR A 61 2.30 13.10 15.63
C THR A 61 3.47 12.84 16.56
N GLU A 62 3.94 13.86 17.26
CA GLU A 62 5.04 13.73 18.21
C GLU A 62 4.72 12.74 19.33
N LYS A 63 3.47 12.76 19.85
CA LYS A 63 3.01 11.83 20.89
C LYS A 63 2.96 10.37 20.44
N GLN A 64 2.91 10.12 19.14
CA GLN A 64 2.78 8.78 18.57
C GLN A 64 4.12 8.19 18.12
N ILE A 65 5.20 8.99 18.10
CA ILE A 65 6.53 8.50 17.74
C ILE A 65 7.11 7.66 18.88
N TYR A 66 7.57 6.45 18.54
CA TYR A 66 8.33 5.63 19.48
C TYR A 66 9.75 6.19 19.61
N ARG A 67 10.07 6.72 20.78
CA ARG A 67 11.35 7.35 21.12
C ARG A 67 12.03 6.60 22.25
N PHE A 68 13.36 6.45 22.17
CA PHE A 68 14.16 5.74 23.17
C PHE A 68 15.61 6.24 23.19
N GLN A 69 16.29 6.01 24.29
CA GLN A 69 17.70 6.32 24.47
C GLN A 69 18.56 5.06 24.28
N LYS A 70 19.70 5.21 23.59
CA LYS A 70 20.74 4.18 23.51
C LYS A 70 22.13 4.82 23.70
N GLY A 71 22.73 4.65 24.87
CA GLY A 71 23.87 5.48 25.27
C GLY A 71 23.50 6.95 25.28
N ASP A 72 24.30 7.79 24.65
CA ASP A 72 24.06 9.22 24.52
C ASP A 72 23.17 9.59 23.34
N SER A 73 22.72 8.60 22.56
CA SER A 73 21.91 8.83 21.35
C SER A 73 20.42 8.82 21.66
N ASP A 74 19.72 9.87 21.23
CA ASP A 74 18.27 9.99 21.25
C ASP A 74 17.71 9.53 19.92
N LEU A 75 17.01 8.41 19.93
CA LEU A 75 16.59 7.65 18.76
C LEU A 75 15.08 7.48 18.68
N SER A 76 14.56 7.37 17.49
CA SER A 76 13.14 7.11 17.25
C SER A 76 12.93 6.09 16.13
N LEU A 77 11.80 5.38 16.20
CA LEU A 77 11.32 4.56 15.09
C LEU A 77 10.61 5.45 14.07
N ARG A 78 10.83 5.22 12.78
CA ARG A 78 10.18 5.97 11.70
C ARG A 78 8.66 5.86 11.78
N PHE A 79 7.99 7.00 11.68
CA PHE A 79 6.53 7.13 11.75
C PHE A 79 5.87 6.97 10.36
N ASP A 80 6.57 7.37 9.32
CA ASP A 80 6.25 7.25 7.89
C ASP A 80 7.51 6.94 7.08
N LEU A 81 7.36 6.87 5.76
CA LEU A 81 8.48 6.68 4.84
C LEU A 81 8.87 7.97 4.10
N THR A 82 8.11 9.06 4.28
CA THR A 82 8.28 10.32 3.54
C THR A 82 9.25 11.27 4.23
N VAL A 83 9.21 11.41 5.56
CA VAL A 83 10.20 12.21 6.31
C VAL A 83 11.62 11.64 6.16
N PRO A 84 11.85 10.32 6.33
CA PRO A 84 13.14 9.72 6.02
C PRO A 84 13.60 9.90 4.57
N LEU A 85 12.65 9.90 3.60
CA LEU A 85 12.96 10.20 2.21
C LEU A 85 13.48 11.62 2.03
N ALA A 86 12.82 12.61 2.64
CA ALA A 86 13.24 14.00 2.54
C ALA A 86 14.68 14.20 3.05
N LYS A 87 15.02 13.60 4.20
CA LYS A 87 16.38 13.56 4.71
C LYS A 87 17.34 12.87 3.74
N TYR A 88 16.95 11.72 3.19
CA TYR A 88 17.75 10.94 2.26
C TYR A 88 18.07 11.73 0.99
N VAL A 89 17.08 12.37 0.38
CA VAL A 89 17.26 13.18 -0.85
C VAL A 89 18.15 14.39 -0.58
N ALA A 90 17.98 15.06 0.56
CA ALA A 90 18.82 16.17 0.96
C ALA A 90 20.30 15.74 1.16
N LEU A 91 20.52 14.60 1.82
CA LEU A 91 21.85 14.04 2.08
C LEU A 91 22.57 13.62 0.78
N HIS A 92 21.84 12.97 -0.13
CA HIS A 92 22.41 12.40 -1.37
C HIS A 92 22.11 13.23 -2.62
N TYR A 93 21.77 14.51 -2.47
CA TYR A 93 21.36 15.38 -3.57
C TYR A 93 22.28 15.32 -4.78
N ASN A 94 23.60 15.36 -4.59
CA ASN A 94 24.59 15.36 -5.67
C ASN A 94 24.78 13.98 -6.33
N GLU A 95 24.26 12.92 -5.74
CA GLU A 95 24.37 11.55 -6.22
C GLU A 95 23.09 11.10 -6.96
N LEU A 96 21.99 11.84 -6.78
CA LEU A 96 20.70 11.53 -7.36
C LEU A 96 20.48 12.27 -8.69
N SER A 97 19.66 11.66 -9.56
CA SER A 97 19.18 12.30 -10.79
C SER A 97 17.72 12.70 -10.62
N PHE A 98 17.38 13.93 -11.03
CA PHE A 98 16.02 14.48 -10.89
C PHE A 98 15.29 14.56 -12.25
N PRO A 99 13.94 14.33 -12.30
CA PRO A 99 13.11 13.97 -11.17
C PRO A 99 13.46 12.59 -10.62
N PHE A 100 13.66 12.50 -9.29
CA PHE A 100 13.97 11.25 -8.61
C PHE A 100 12.70 10.48 -8.31
N ARG A 101 12.59 9.25 -8.82
CA ARG A 101 11.43 8.36 -8.67
C ARG A 101 11.81 7.17 -7.81
N ARG A 102 11.19 7.05 -6.63
CA ARG A 102 11.45 5.93 -5.72
C ARG A 102 10.17 5.22 -5.31
N TYR A 103 10.26 3.94 -5.01
CA TYR A 103 9.27 3.27 -4.19
C TYR A 103 9.93 2.67 -2.96
N GLN A 104 9.15 2.56 -1.88
CA GLN A 104 9.56 1.87 -0.67
C GLN A 104 8.39 1.10 -0.08
N ILE A 105 8.60 -0.21 0.17
CA ILE A 105 7.66 -1.05 0.91
C ILE A 105 8.34 -1.38 2.23
N GLY A 106 7.89 -0.79 3.32
CA GLY A 106 8.56 -0.89 4.60
C GLY A 106 7.63 -0.73 5.79
N LYS A 107 8.10 -1.21 6.95
CA LYS A 107 7.38 -1.06 8.21
C LYS A 107 7.55 0.34 8.77
N VAL A 108 6.47 0.86 9.35
CA VAL A 108 6.43 2.11 10.11
C VAL A 108 5.75 1.87 11.46
N TYR A 109 5.94 2.80 12.40
CA TYR A 109 5.58 2.59 13.81
C TYR A 109 4.82 3.78 14.35
N ARG A 110 3.60 3.53 14.88
CA ARG A 110 2.74 4.58 15.47
C ARG A 110 2.21 4.13 16.81
N GLY A 111 2.47 4.94 17.85
CA GLY A 111 2.04 4.68 19.24
C GLY A 111 0.55 4.92 19.49
N GLU A 112 -0.29 4.97 18.45
CA GLU A 112 -1.72 5.18 18.58
C GLU A 112 -2.43 3.98 19.23
N ARG A 113 -3.68 4.19 19.68
CA ARG A 113 -4.52 3.12 20.20
C ARG A 113 -4.83 2.11 19.10
N ALA A 114 -4.47 0.84 19.32
CA ALA A 114 -4.78 -0.24 18.41
C ALA A 114 -6.30 -0.37 18.21
N GLN A 115 -6.74 -0.45 16.96
CA GLN A 115 -8.13 -0.59 16.54
C GLN A 115 -8.20 -1.57 15.37
N ARG A 116 -9.41 -1.99 15.00
CA ARG A 116 -9.63 -2.84 13.81
C ARG A 116 -9.02 -2.18 12.57
N GLY A 117 -8.11 -2.88 11.90
CA GLY A 117 -7.38 -2.39 10.74
C GLY A 117 -6.34 -1.28 11.02
N ARG A 118 -6.08 -0.94 12.30
CA ARG A 118 -5.03 0.00 12.72
C ARG A 118 -4.05 -0.66 13.67
N PHE A 119 -2.82 -0.74 13.23
CA PHE A 119 -1.73 -1.40 13.91
C PHE A 119 -0.68 -0.38 14.36
N ARG A 120 0.13 -0.76 15.36
CA ARG A 120 1.27 0.03 15.86
C ARG A 120 2.54 -0.21 15.07
N GLU A 121 2.66 -1.38 14.46
CA GLU A 121 3.64 -1.73 13.44
C GLU A 121 2.87 -2.16 12.19
N PHE A 122 3.15 -1.55 11.05
CA PHE A 122 2.45 -1.86 9.80
C PHE A 122 3.29 -1.51 8.57
N TYR A 123 3.05 -2.22 7.48
CA TYR A 123 3.65 -1.90 6.20
C TYR A 123 2.94 -0.73 5.51
N GLN A 124 3.73 0.22 5.03
CA GLN A 124 3.35 1.17 4.00
C GLN A 124 4.04 0.80 2.69
N ALA A 125 3.36 1.06 1.57
CA ALA A 125 3.92 0.97 0.23
C ALA A 125 3.79 2.33 -0.43
N ASP A 126 4.90 3.05 -0.47
CA ASP A 126 4.98 4.43 -0.91
C ASP A 126 5.66 4.54 -2.26
N ILE A 127 5.16 5.44 -3.10
CA ILE A 127 5.86 5.95 -4.28
C ILE A 127 5.93 7.47 -4.21
N ASP A 128 7.07 8.03 -4.59
CA ASP A 128 7.27 9.49 -4.64
C ASP A 128 8.11 9.87 -5.85
N ILE A 129 7.81 11.04 -6.39
CA ILE A 129 8.57 11.72 -7.43
C ILE A 129 9.04 13.06 -6.86
N ILE A 130 10.36 13.24 -6.79
CA ILE A 130 10.97 14.46 -6.25
C ILE A 130 11.61 15.24 -7.41
N GLY A 131 11.23 16.52 -7.55
CA GLY A 131 11.83 17.44 -8.49
C GLY A 131 13.01 18.21 -7.91
N ASP A 132 13.71 18.94 -8.75
CA ASP A 132 14.74 19.90 -8.39
C ASP A 132 14.34 21.30 -8.85
N GLY A 133 14.07 22.20 -7.91
CA GLY A 133 13.52 23.54 -8.13
C GLY A 133 12.06 23.56 -8.58
N LYS A 134 11.66 22.64 -9.41
CA LYS A 134 10.28 22.50 -9.92
C LYS A 134 9.89 21.03 -10.13
N LEU A 135 8.60 20.77 -10.13
CA LEU A 135 8.02 19.48 -10.52
C LEU A 135 6.78 19.72 -11.37
N ASP A 136 6.77 19.16 -12.58
CA ASP A 136 5.70 19.32 -13.54
C ASP A 136 4.37 18.73 -13.03
N ILE A 137 3.25 19.39 -13.33
CA ILE A 137 1.91 19.01 -12.93
C ILE A 137 1.48 17.62 -13.47
N THR A 138 2.07 17.16 -14.56
CA THR A 138 1.80 15.83 -15.13
C THR A 138 2.03 14.73 -14.10
N ASN A 139 3.02 14.90 -13.21
CA ASN A 139 3.31 13.93 -12.15
C ASN A 139 2.15 13.80 -11.14
N GLU A 140 1.38 14.88 -10.96
CA GLU A 140 0.21 14.88 -10.07
C GLU A 140 -0.99 14.10 -10.66
N ALA A 141 -1.02 13.87 -11.96
CA ALA A 141 -1.98 12.98 -12.62
C ALA A 141 -1.43 11.56 -12.79
N GLU A 142 -0.13 11.41 -13.02
CA GLU A 142 0.49 10.09 -13.17
C GLU A 142 0.41 9.26 -11.87
N ILE A 143 0.66 9.87 -10.71
CA ILE A 143 0.59 9.18 -9.42
C ILE A 143 -0.77 8.49 -9.18
N PRO A 144 -1.94 9.14 -9.30
CA PRO A 144 -3.21 8.44 -9.16
C PRO A 144 -3.49 7.45 -10.29
N SER A 145 -2.95 7.62 -11.49
CA SER A 145 -3.04 6.60 -12.54
C SER A 145 -2.32 5.31 -12.15
N ILE A 146 -1.22 5.42 -11.40
CA ILE A 146 -0.50 4.27 -10.84
C ILE A 146 -1.33 3.57 -9.76
N ILE A 147 -2.09 4.32 -8.95
CA ILE A 147 -3.04 3.72 -7.98
C ILE A 147 -4.06 2.87 -8.74
N TYR A 148 -4.67 3.44 -9.79
CA TYR A 148 -5.63 2.72 -10.63
C TYR A 148 -5.04 1.45 -11.21
N GLN A 149 -3.88 1.54 -11.85
CA GLN A 149 -3.19 0.38 -12.42
C GLN A 149 -2.85 -0.68 -11.36
N THR A 150 -2.38 -0.25 -10.20
CA THR A 150 -2.01 -1.14 -9.09
C THR A 150 -3.23 -1.91 -8.57
N PHE A 151 -4.31 -1.20 -8.25
CA PHE A 151 -5.51 -1.82 -7.68
C PHE A 151 -6.22 -2.72 -8.69
N SER A 152 -6.29 -2.30 -9.97
CA SER A 152 -6.84 -3.12 -11.05
C SER A 152 -6.01 -4.39 -11.27
N THR A 153 -4.67 -4.31 -11.22
CA THR A 153 -3.78 -5.48 -11.35
C THR A 153 -3.92 -6.44 -10.15
N LEU A 154 -4.18 -5.93 -8.96
CA LEU A 154 -4.50 -6.75 -7.79
C LEU A 154 -5.85 -7.45 -7.93
N GLY A 155 -6.78 -6.93 -8.74
CA GLY A 155 -8.12 -7.47 -8.95
C GLY A 155 -9.24 -6.63 -8.32
N LEU A 156 -8.93 -5.51 -7.69
CA LEU A 156 -9.95 -4.58 -7.20
C LEU A 156 -10.64 -3.87 -8.36
N LYS A 157 -11.96 -3.79 -8.32
CA LYS A 157 -12.81 -3.10 -9.32
C LYS A 157 -13.59 -1.95 -8.70
N GLN A 158 -14.13 -2.17 -7.51
CA GLN A 158 -15.01 -1.24 -6.80
C GLN A 158 -14.21 -0.32 -5.88
N PHE A 159 -13.46 0.62 -6.50
CA PHE A 159 -12.73 1.67 -5.76
C PHE A 159 -12.81 3.01 -6.47
N GLN A 160 -12.66 4.08 -5.71
CA GLN A 160 -12.64 5.43 -6.24
C GLN A 160 -11.46 6.23 -5.66
N ILE A 161 -10.73 6.87 -6.56
CA ILE A 161 -9.66 7.81 -6.24
C ILE A 161 -10.30 9.19 -6.18
N ARG A 162 -10.39 9.75 -4.98
CA ARG A 162 -10.90 11.09 -4.73
C ARG A 162 -9.75 12.08 -4.85
N VAL A 163 -9.97 13.19 -5.54
CA VAL A 163 -8.95 14.19 -5.86
C VAL A 163 -9.44 15.58 -5.47
N ASN A 164 -8.57 16.37 -4.86
CA ASN A 164 -8.80 17.78 -4.56
C ASN A 164 -7.49 18.56 -4.71
N ASN A 165 -7.54 19.88 -4.58
CA ASN A 165 -6.36 20.74 -4.53
C ASN A 165 -6.44 21.69 -3.33
N ARG A 166 -5.42 21.68 -2.47
CA ARG A 166 -5.39 22.52 -1.26
C ARG A 166 -5.44 24.01 -1.53
N LYS A 167 -4.96 24.45 -2.69
CA LYS A 167 -5.03 25.87 -3.09
C LYS A 167 -6.48 26.33 -3.27
N ILE A 168 -7.36 25.43 -3.75
CA ILE A 168 -8.81 25.72 -3.86
C ILE A 168 -9.41 26.00 -2.48
N LEU A 169 -9.15 25.10 -1.51
CA LEU A 169 -9.67 25.25 -0.16
C LEU A 169 -9.09 26.50 0.53
N ASN A 170 -7.77 26.68 0.48
CA ASN A 170 -7.11 27.83 1.08
C ASN A 170 -7.55 29.16 0.45
N GLY A 171 -7.69 29.20 -0.88
CA GLY A 171 -8.17 30.36 -1.60
C GLY A 171 -9.64 30.69 -1.26
N PHE A 172 -10.48 29.67 -1.13
CA PHE A 172 -11.87 29.86 -0.71
C PHE A 172 -11.95 30.40 0.73
N TYR A 173 -11.18 29.84 1.66
CA TYR A 173 -11.17 30.36 3.04
C TYR A 173 -10.58 31.78 3.12
N ALA A 174 -9.62 32.12 2.26
CA ALA A 174 -9.12 33.48 2.14
C ALA A 174 -10.19 34.49 1.66
N MET A 175 -11.07 34.07 0.72
CA MET A 175 -12.20 34.89 0.30
C MET A 175 -13.17 35.24 1.45
N LEU A 176 -13.26 34.35 2.45
CA LEU A 176 -14.04 34.55 3.69
C LEU A 176 -13.26 35.27 4.80
N GLY A 177 -12.01 35.70 4.54
CA GLY A 177 -11.15 36.31 5.56
C GLY A 177 -10.63 35.33 6.62
N LEU A 178 -10.63 34.03 6.34
CA LEU A 178 -10.26 32.95 7.27
C LEU A 178 -8.86 32.39 7.04
N THR A 179 -7.95 33.13 6.42
CA THR A 179 -6.59 32.65 6.07
C THR A 179 -5.86 32.09 7.29
N GLU A 180 -5.85 32.81 8.41
CA GLU A 180 -5.16 32.39 9.65
C GLU A 180 -5.82 31.15 10.30
N LYS A 181 -7.07 30.88 10.00
CA LYS A 181 -7.86 29.75 10.54
C LYS A 181 -7.98 28.59 9.57
N SER A 182 -7.40 28.70 8.38
CA SER A 182 -7.56 27.74 7.28
C SER A 182 -7.24 26.30 7.73
N ALA A 183 -6.16 26.09 8.46
CA ALA A 183 -5.78 24.77 8.96
C ALA A 183 -6.80 24.18 9.95
N ASP A 184 -7.37 24.99 10.83
CA ASP A 184 -8.38 24.56 11.80
C ASP A 184 -9.72 24.27 11.12
N VAL A 185 -10.11 25.10 10.15
CA VAL A 185 -11.30 24.87 9.30
C VAL A 185 -11.14 23.54 8.56
N MET A 186 -10.01 23.31 7.90
CA MET A 186 -9.77 22.06 7.18
C MET A 186 -9.84 20.83 8.10
N ARG A 187 -9.22 20.89 9.30
CA ARG A 187 -9.28 19.81 10.29
C ARG A 187 -10.69 19.53 10.80
N THR A 188 -11.54 20.55 10.82
CA THR A 188 -12.93 20.44 11.26
C THR A 188 -13.80 19.86 10.15
N VAL A 189 -13.67 20.36 8.92
CA VAL A 189 -14.35 19.85 7.71
C VAL A 189 -14.04 18.38 7.46
N ASP A 190 -12.82 17.96 7.68
CA ASP A 190 -12.41 16.55 7.56
C ASP A 190 -13.18 15.58 8.48
N LYS A 191 -13.80 16.08 9.52
CA LYS A 191 -14.63 15.26 10.41
C LYS A 191 -16.08 15.16 9.94
N LEU A 192 -16.44 15.85 8.83
CA LEU A 192 -17.83 15.98 8.34
C LEU A 192 -18.54 14.63 8.25
N ASP A 193 -17.94 13.64 7.61
CA ASP A 193 -18.52 12.29 7.43
C ASP A 193 -18.74 11.56 8.76
N LYS A 194 -18.01 11.94 9.82
CA LYS A 194 -18.07 11.27 11.13
C LYS A 194 -19.06 11.94 12.09
N ILE A 195 -19.13 13.26 12.08
CA ILE A 195 -19.86 14.02 13.09
C ILE A 195 -21.07 14.79 12.52
N GLY A 196 -21.19 14.87 11.20
CA GLY A 196 -22.28 15.55 10.50
C GLY A 196 -22.13 17.07 10.41
N PRO A 197 -22.87 17.71 9.49
CA PRO A 197 -22.73 19.15 9.17
C PRO A 197 -23.06 20.06 10.34
N GLU A 198 -24.10 19.78 11.11
CA GLU A 198 -24.50 20.60 12.26
C GLU A 198 -23.39 20.69 13.30
N LYS A 199 -22.73 19.58 13.59
CA LYS A 199 -21.66 19.56 14.58
C LYS A 199 -20.39 20.22 14.06
N VAL A 200 -20.10 20.08 12.74
CA VAL A 200 -19.02 20.82 12.08
C VAL A 200 -19.29 22.32 12.19
N LYS A 201 -20.52 22.79 11.88
CA LYS A 201 -20.92 24.20 12.02
C LYS A 201 -20.70 24.69 13.45
N THR A 202 -21.19 23.95 14.44
CA THR A 202 -21.02 24.30 15.86
C THR A 202 -19.55 24.49 16.22
N ILE A 203 -18.67 23.56 15.84
CA ILE A 203 -17.21 23.65 16.12
C ILE A 203 -16.60 24.88 15.43
N LEU A 204 -16.96 25.13 14.15
CA LEU A 204 -16.44 26.29 13.42
C LEU A 204 -16.82 27.61 14.10
N VAL A 205 -18.06 27.73 14.57
CA VAL A 205 -18.57 28.95 15.22
C VAL A 205 -18.05 29.10 16.66
N GLU A 206 -18.17 28.06 17.48
CA GLU A 206 -17.88 28.15 18.91
C GLU A 206 -16.38 28.06 19.22
N ASP A 207 -15.64 27.11 18.59
CA ASP A 207 -14.25 26.87 18.91
C ASP A 207 -13.30 27.78 18.11
N PHE A 208 -13.66 28.12 16.86
CA PHE A 208 -12.79 28.89 15.96
C PHE A 208 -13.34 30.30 15.64
N ALA A 209 -14.42 30.72 16.25
CA ALA A 209 -15.04 32.04 16.04
C ALA A 209 -15.23 32.40 14.54
N VAL A 210 -15.68 31.43 13.75
CA VAL A 210 -16.16 31.64 12.38
C VAL A 210 -17.58 32.17 12.46
N SER A 211 -17.97 33.16 11.62
CA SER A 211 -19.35 33.64 11.60
C SER A 211 -20.31 32.51 11.16
N GLU A 212 -21.57 32.55 11.62
CA GLU A 212 -22.57 31.57 11.18
C GLU A 212 -22.74 31.57 9.65
N SER A 213 -22.73 32.76 9.04
CA SER A 213 -22.82 32.93 7.59
C SER A 213 -21.64 32.27 6.88
N ASP A 214 -20.41 32.46 7.35
CA ASP A 214 -19.25 31.87 6.73
C ASP A 214 -19.21 30.35 6.93
N ALA A 215 -19.65 29.85 8.10
CA ALA A 215 -19.78 28.43 8.36
C ALA A 215 -20.80 27.77 7.38
N ASP A 216 -21.92 28.42 7.11
CA ASP A 216 -22.90 27.97 6.13
C ASP A 216 -22.35 28.00 4.70
N GLU A 217 -21.57 29.03 4.33
CA GLU A 217 -20.90 29.08 3.02
C GLU A 217 -19.83 28.00 2.88
N ILE A 218 -19.07 27.69 3.95
CA ILE A 218 -18.11 26.58 3.96
C ILE A 218 -18.84 25.26 3.72
N LEU A 219 -19.90 24.98 4.47
CA LEU A 219 -20.68 23.74 4.33
C LEU A 219 -21.29 23.60 2.93
N LYS A 220 -21.81 24.70 2.37
CA LYS A 220 -22.36 24.75 1.02
C LYS A 220 -21.28 24.47 -0.04
N PHE A 221 -20.09 25.08 0.11
CA PHE A 221 -18.98 24.88 -0.80
C PHE A 221 -18.50 23.43 -0.82
N ILE A 222 -18.23 22.82 0.35
CA ILE A 222 -17.77 21.43 0.44
C ILE A 222 -18.85 20.41 0.07
N ALA A 223 -20.11 20.80 0.07
CA ALA A 223 -21.25 19.97 -0.38
C ALA A 223 -21.42 19.94 -1.90
N ILE A 224 -20.64 20.70 -2.67
CA ILE A 224 -20.67 20.65 -4.15
C ILE A 224 -20.29 19.23 -4.57
N LYS A 225 -21.22 18.53 -5.22
CA LYS A 225 -21.08 17.13 -5.67
C LYS A 225 -21.71 16.98 -7.05
N GLY A 226 -21.30 15.94 -7.77
CA GLY A 226 -21.78 15.59 -9.10
C GLY A 226 -20.71 14.82 -9.87
N SER A 227 -20.85 14.78 -11.19
CA SER A 227 -19.78 14.37 -12.08
C SER A 227 -18.59 15.33 -11.97
N ASN A 228 -17.40 14.90 -12.35
CA ASN A 228 -16.21 15.76 -12.33
C ASN A 228 -16.44 17.07 -13.10
N ALA A 229 -17.12 17.03 -14.24
CA ALA A 229 -17.43 18.22 -15.03
C ALA A 229 -18.38 19.17 -14.30
N GLU A 230 -19.42 18.67 -13.63
CA GLU A 230 -20.36 19.49 -12.86
C GLU A 230 -19.67 20.15 -11.67
N VAL A 231 -18.81 19.43 -10.95
CA VAL A 231 -18.06 20.01 -9.83
C VAL A 231 -17.10 21.10 -10.31
N LEU A 232 -16.33 20.85 -11.39
CA LEU A 232 -15.42 21.84 -11.95
C LEU A 232 -16.16 23.07 -12.46
N THR A 233 -17.30 22.90 -13.13
CA THR A 233 -18.15 24.02 -13.57
C THR A 233 -18.70 24.84 -12.40
N ALA A 234 -19.10 24.18 -11.30
CA ALA A 234 -19.54 24.89 -10.10
C ALA A 234 -18.40 25.70 -9.46
N LEU A 235 -17.18 25.21 -9.49
CA LEU A 235 -16.00 25.93 -8.99
C LEU A 235 -15.64 27.16 -9.84
N GLU A 236 -15.92 27.16 -11.16
CA GLU A 236 -15.73 28.31 -12.02
C GLU A 236 -16.49 29.54 -11.55
N GLY A 237 -17.63 29.36 -10.85
CA GLY A 237 -18.40 30.45 -10.25
C GLY A 237 -17.66 31.27 -9.18
N TYR A 238 -16.54 30.80 -8.71
CA TYR A 238 -15.70 31.46 -7.68
C TYR A 238 -14.43 32.10 -8.27
N THR A 239 -14.15 31.92 -9.56
CA THR A 239 -12.94 32.47 -10.21
C THR A 239 -12.89 33.99 -10.20
N GLY A 240 -11.68 34.56 -10.27
CA GLY A 240 -11.43 36.01 -10.26
C GLY A 240 -11.57 36.67 -8.90
N ARG A 241 -11.80 35.90 -7.83
CA ARG A 241 -11.94 36.42 -6.46
C ARG A 241 -10.67 36.23 -5.63
N ASN A 242 -9.87 35.23 -5.96
CA ASN A 242 -8.63 34.93 -5.25
C ASN A 242 -7.66 34.18 -6.17
N GLU A 243 -6.43 34.69 -6.29
CA GLU A 243 -5.40 34.15 -7.20
C GLU A 243 -5.01 32.70 -6.86
N MET A 244 -4.90 32.38 -5.56
CA MET A 244 -4.57 31.02 -5.12
C MET A 244 -5.67 30.02 -5.50
N PHE A 245 -6.95 30.43 -5.38
CA PHE A 245 -8.08 29.63 -5.82
C PHE A 245 -8.04 29.36 -7.32
N ASP A 246 -7.81 30.42 -8.12
CA ASP A 246 -7.77 30.34 -9.57
C ASP A 246 -6.61 29.42 -10.04
N GLN A 247 -5.45 29.53 -9.40
CA GLN A 247 -4.33 28.61 -9.63
C GLN A 247 -4.70 27.17 -9.29
N GLY A 248 -5.26 26.92 -8.12
CA GLY A 248 -5.68 25.58 -7.68
C GLY A 248 -6.72 24.97 -8.62
N LEU A 249 -7.67 25.74 -9.11
CA LEU A 249 -8.67 25.26 -10.07
C LEU A 249 -8.04 24.94 -11.43
N SER A 250 -7.11 25.76 -11.91
CA SER A 250 -6.37 25.49 -13.14
C SER A 250 -5.54 24.19 -13.04
N GLU A 251 -4.87 24.00 -11.90
CA GLU A 251 -4.13 22.77 -11.61
C GLU A 251 -5.06 21.55 -11.57
N LEU A 252 -6.18 21.64 -10.85
CA LEU A 252 -7.15 20.55 -10.73
C LEU A 252 -7.75 20.16 -12.09
N ASN A 253 -8.13 21.15 -12.93
CA ASN A 253 -8.61 20.92 -14.29
C ASN A 253 -7.55 20.14 -15.11
N THR A 254 -6.27 20.53 -15.00
CA THR A 254 -5.18 19.85 -15.70
C THR A 254 -5.02 18.40 -15.22
N VAL A 255 -5.04 18.17 -13.91
CA VAL A 255 -4.93 16.84 -13.32
C VAL A 255 -6.09 15.94 -13.75
N VAL A 256 -7.34 16.43 -13.71
CA VAL A 256 -8.52 15.67 -14.13
C VAL A 256 -8.44 15.31 -15.61
N LYS A 257 -8.03 16.25 -16.46
CA LYS A 257 -7.81 16.00 -17.89
C LYS A 257 -6.76 14.90 -18.10
N TYR A 258 -5.61 15.02 -17.45
CA TYR A 258 -4.51 14.07 -17.63
C TYR A 258 -4.81 12.69 -17.01
N LEU A 259 -5.64 12.60 -15.97
CA LEU A 259 -6.12 11.31 -15.46
C LEU A 259 -6.88 10.54 -16.55
N ALA A 260 -7.75 11.22 -17.29
CA ALA A 260 -8.45 10.62 -18.43
C ALA A 260 -7.47 10.24 -19.56
N ASP A 261 -6.49 11.11 -19.87
CA ASP A 261 -5.45 10.84 -20.87
C ASP A 261 -4.56 9.63 -20.48
N PHE A 262 -4.31 9.41 -19.19
CA PHE A 262 -3.65 8.22 -18.65
C PHE A 262 -4.54 6.96 -18.62
N GLY A 263 -5.80 7.07 -19.07
CA GLY A 263 -6.72 5.96 -19.20
C GLY A 263 -7.40 5.53 -17.91
N VAL A 264 -7.46 6.40 -16.89
CA VAL A 264 -8.25 6.12 -15.69
C VAL A 264 -9.73 6.34 -16.00
N PRO A 265 -10.59 5.30 -15.83
CA PRO A 265 -12.03 5.44 -16.10
C PRO A 265 -12.69 6.48 -15.19
N ALA A 266 -13.69 7.18 -15.71
CA ALA A 266 -14.37 8.25 -14.99
C ALA A 266 -15.04 7.78 -13.68
N GLU A 267 -15.46 6.53 -13.62
CA GLU A 267 -16.03 5.90 -12.43
C GLU A 267 -15.00 5.64 -11.31
N ASN A 268 -13.70 5.55 -11.66
CA ASN A 268 -12.65 5.28 -10.71
C ASN A 268 -11.98 6.51 -10.11
N PHE A 269 -12.37 7.74 -10.55
CA PHE A 269 -11.90 8.96 -9.89
C PHE A 269 -12.99 10.01 -9.78
N ALA A 270 -12.93 10.81 -8.72
CA ALA A 270 -13.89 11.88 -8.47
C ALA A 270 -13.21 13.13 -7.86
N VAL A 271 -13.60 14.32 -8.31
CA VAL A 271 -13.29 15.56 -7.63
C VAL A 271 -14.14 15.65 -6.36
N ASP A 272 -13.49 15.77 -5.20
CA ASP A 272 -14.18 15.77 -3.91
C ASP A 272 -13.60 16.83 -2.97
N LEU A 273 -14.36 17.89 -2.74
CA LEU A 273 -13.95 19.02 -1.92
C LEU A 273 -13.90 18.70 -0.41
N THR A 274 -14.47 17.58 0.01
CA THR A 274 -14.40 17.14 1.41
C THR A 274 -13.03 16.61 1.79
N ILE A 275 -12.17 16.28 0.82
CA ILE A 275 -10.79 15.91 1.09
C ILE A 275 -10.01 17.18 1.48
N ALA A 276 -10.10 17.53 2.73
CA ALA A 276 -9.34 18.59 3.36
C ALA A 276 -8.11 18.03 4.09
N ARG A 277 -8.11 16.71 4.36
CA ARG A 277 -7.09 15.97 5.10
C ARG A 277 -5.86 15.67 4.24
N GLY A 278 -4.85 15.40 4.93
CA GLY A 278 -3.52 14.97 4.53
C GLY A 278 -2.58 15.40 5.63
N LEU A 279 -1.34 14.95 5.56
CA LEU A 279 -0.30 15.46 6.43
C LEU A 279 -0.18 16.98 6.18
N ASP A 280 0.09 17.75 7.22
CA ASP A 280 0.09 19.22 7.17
C ASP A 280 1.06 19.81 6.13
N TYR A 281 1.94 18.99 5.58
CA TYR A 281 2.92 19.39 4.58
C TYR A 281 2.41 19.38 3.11
N TYR A 282 1.18 18.93 2.82
CA TYR A 282 0.66 18.99 1.45
C TYR A 282 0.31 20.42 1.02
N THR A 283 0.71 20.80 -0.20
CA THR A 283 0.63 22.16 -0.73
C THR A 283 -0.23 22.32 -1.98
N GLY A 284 -0.49 21.23 -2.70
CA GLY A 284 -1.21 21.22 -3.97
C GLY A 284 -2.27 20.13 -4.03
N THR A 285 -2.26 19.33 -5.08
CA THR A 285 -3.17 18.20 -5.27
C THR A 285 -3.06 17.20 -4.14
N VAL A 286 -4.20 16.69 -3.68
CA VAL A 286 -4.32 15.64 -2.65
C VAL A 286 -5.21 14.52 -3.15
N TYR A 287 -4.90 13.31 -2.69
CA TYR A 287 -5.59 12.09 -3.11
C TYR A 287 -6.04 11.27 -1.91
N GLU A 288 -7.20 10.65 -2.04
CA GLU A 288 -7.68 9.65 -1.11
C GLU A 288 -8.42 8.56 -1.88
N THR A 289 -8.06 7.29 -1.63
CA THR A 289 -8.72 6.17 -2.30
C THR A 289 -9.52 5.35 -1.31
N THR A 290 -10.77 5.09 -1.64
CA THR A 290 -11.72 4.32 -0.84
C THR A 290 -12.27 3.15 -1.64
N LEU A 291 -12.66 2.07 -0.95
CA LEU A 291 -13.39 0.96 -1.54
C LEU A 291 -14.88 1.29 -1.51
N LEU A 292 -15.56 1.20 -2.67
CA LEU A 292 -16.96 1.63 -2.81
C LEU A 292 -17.92 0.69 -2.09
N ASP A 293 -17.64 -0.61 -2.11
CA ASP A 293 -18.46 -1.64 -1.42
C ASP A 293 -18.17 -1.71 0.09
N HIS A 294 -17.11 -1.05 0.56
CA HIS A 294 -16.66 -1.09 1.94
C HIS A 294 -16.28 0.30 2.46
N PRO A 295 -17.21 1.28 2.43
CA PRO A 295 -16.91 2.67 2.83
C PRO A 295 -16.53 2.80 4.31
N GLU A 296 -16.98 1.88 5.17
CA GLU A 296 -16.65 1.83 6.61
C GLU A 296 -15.16 1.64 6.88
N ILE A 297 -14.42 1.11 5.90
CA ILE A 297 -12.97 0.93 5.98
C ILE A 297 -12.25 2.29 5.94
N GLY A 298 -12.84 3.26 5.25
CA GLY A 298 -12.25 4.56 4.94
C GLY A 298 -11.07 4.43 3.96
N SER A 299 -10.16 5.40 3.99
CA SER A 299 -9.05 5.46 3.04
C SER A 299 -8.08 4.28 3.16
N VAL A 300 -7.76 3.66 2.04
CA VAL A 300 -6.75 2.59 1.90
C VAL A 300 -5.47 3.08 1.25
N CYS A 301 -5.53 4.20 0.54
CA CYS A 301 -4.38 4.87 -0.06
C CYS A 301 -4.60 6.39 0.00
N SER A 302 -3.58 7.14 0.35
CA SER A 302 -3.63 8.61 0.38
C SER A 302 -2.30 9.22 -0.02
N GLY A 303 -2.32 10.48 -0.43
CA GLY A 303 -1.12 11.19 -0.83
C GLY A 303 -1.39 12.61 -1.30
N GLY A 304 -0.37 13.22 -1.91
CA GLY A 304 -0.49 14.56 -2.46
C GLY A 304 0.86 15.17 -2.81
N ARG A 305 0.78 16.41 -3.30
CA ARG A 305 1.95 17.25 -3.56
C ARG A 305 2.44 17.93 -2.29
N TYR A 306 3.74 17.98 -2.11
CA TYR A 306 4.44 18.69 -1.05
C TYR A 306 5.65 19.44 -1.63
N ASP A 307 5.78 20.73 -1.31
CA ASP A 307 6.85 21.57 -1.87
C ASP A 307 7.97 21.84 -0.85
N ASN A 308 7.69 21.78 0.44
CA ASN A 308 8.57 22.27 1.51
C ASN A 308 9.02 21.16 2.50
N LEU A 309 8.94 19.88 2.11
CA LEU A 309 9.25 18.79 3.05
C LEU A 309 10.74 18.72 3.39
N ALA A 310 11.60 19.02 2.43
CA ALA A 310 13.05 18.96 2.60
C ALA A 310 13.68 20.24 3.19
N GLU A 311 12.91 21.32 3.42
CA GLU A 311 13.42 22.63 3.90
C GLU A 311 14.17 22.57 5.24
N PHE A 312 13.88 21.55 6.08
CA PHE A 312 14.58 21.31 7.34
C PHE A 312 15.97 20.72 7.19
N TYR A 313 16.30 20.19 6.00
CA TYR A 313 17.54 19.45 5.76
C TYR A 313 18.43 20.13 4.72
N THR A 314 17.88 21.02 3.89
CA THR A 314 18.60 21.67 2.80
C THR A 314 17.91 22.96 2.36
N ASP A 315 18.70 23.92 1.85
CA ASP A 315 18.19 25.15 1.21
C ASP A 315 17.69 24.89 -0.23
N LYS A 316 17.78 23.66 -0.72
CA LYS A 316 17.27 23.29 -2.04
C LYS A 316 15.75 23.19 -2.04
N GLN A 317 15.13 23.71 -3.09
CA GLN A 317 13.70 23.49 -3.33
C GLN A 317 13.50 22.13 -3.98
N LEU A 318 12.94 21.20 -3.22
CA LEU A 318 12.73 19.81 -3.64
C LEU A 318 11.24 19.46 -3.58
N PRO A 319 10.43 20.00 -4.53
CA PRO A 319 9.00 19.68 -4.58
C PRO A 319 8.82 18.19 -4.88
N GLY A 320 7.82 17.59 -4.25
CA GLY A 320 7.50 16.19 -4.45
C GLY A 320 6.02 15.94 -4.57
N VAL A 321 5.67 14.81 -5.16
CA VAL A 321 4.33 14.23 -5.14
C VAL A 321 4.42 12.74 -4.92
N GLY A 322 3.56 12.21 -4.08
CA GLY A 322 3.57 10.78 -3.81
C GLY A 322 2.30 10.28 -3.14
N ILE A 323 2.22 8.96 -3.02
CA ILE A 323 1.13 8.28 -2.30
C ILE A 323 1.70 7.20 -1.39
N SER A 324 0.90 6.85 -0.41
CA SER A 324 1.13 5.75 0.51
C SER A 324 -0.07 4.83 0.55
N ILE A 325 0.13 3.56 0.23
CA ILE A 325 -0.84 2.50 0.49
C ILE A 325 -0.60 1.95 1.88
N GLY A 326 -1.60 2.00 2.75
CA GLY A 326 -1.57 1.33 4.05
C GLY A 326 -1.69 -0.18 3.87
N LEU A 327 -0.59 -0.83 3.45
CA LEU A 327 -0.59 -2.21 2.95
C LEU A 327 -1.10 -3.22 3.99
N THR A 328 -0.66 -3.12 5.24
CA THR A 328 -1.15 -4.01 6.31
C THR A 328 -2.65 -3.83 6.55
N ARG A 329 -3.14 -2.59 6.49
CA ARG A 329 -4.57 -2.30 6.63
C ARG A 329 -5.37 -2.86 5.47
N LEU A 330 -4.92 -2.62 4.24
CA LEU A 330 -5.55 -3.16 3.03
C LEU A 330 -5.63 -4.69 3.11
N PHE A 331 -4.51 -5.36 3.40
CA PHE A 331 -4.45 -6.81 3.53
C PHE A 331 -5.41 -7.35 4.61
N TYR A 332 -5.40 -6.73 5.79
CA TYR A 332 -6.28 -7.12 6.90
C TYR A 332 -7.74 -7.04 6.50
N VAL A 333 -8.13 -5.94 5.87
CA VAL A 333 -9.51 -5.72 5.45
C VAL A 333 -9.94 -6.68 4.37
N LEU A 334 -9.12 -6.88 3.34
CA LEU A 334 -9.38 -7.85 2.27
C LEU A 334 -9.56 -9.27 2.84
N GLY A 335 -8.76 -9.63 3.83
CA GLY A 335 -8.89 -10.91 4.54
C GLY A 335 -10.20 -11.01 5.33
N GLU A 336 -10.60 -9.97 6.06
CA GLU A 336 -11.85 -9.92 6.83
C GLU A 336 -13.10 -10.00 5.93
N GLN A 337 -13.02 -9.41 4.73
CA GLN A 337 -14.10 -9.42 3.74
C GLN A 337 -14.11 -10.67 2.84
N GLY A 338 -13.12 -11.56 3.01
CA GLY A 338 -13.00 -12.77 2.17
C GLY A 338 -12.61 -12.48 0.72
N MET A 339 -12.03 -11.33 0.44
CA MET A 339 -11.64 -10.88 -0.90
C MET A 339 -10.27 -11.39 -1.35
N LEU A 340 -9.48 -12.00 -0.47
CA LEU A 340 -8.22 -12.63 -0.86
C LEU A 340 -8.52 -13.93 -1.60
N ASN A 341 -7.95 -14.10 -2.80
CA ASN A 341 -8.23 -15.26 -3.65
C ASN A 341 -7.74 -16.56 -2.97
N PRO A 342 -8.66 -17.46 -2.56
CA PRO A 342 -8.30 -18.68 -1.86
C PRO A 342 -7.69 -19.76 -2.80
N GLU A 343 -7.87 -19.62 -4.12
CA GLU A 343 -7.36 -20.57 -5.12
C GLU A 343 -5.87 -20.37 -5.42
N LEU A 344 -5.31 -19.21 -5.08
CA LEU A 344 -3.88 -18.96 -5.29
C LEU A 344 -3.05 -19.82 -4.34
N PRO A 345 -1.99 -20.49 -4.84
CA PRO A 345 -1.20 -21.39 -4.03
C PRO A 345 -0.47 -20.65 -2.91
N THR A 346 -0.65 -21.15 -1.68
CA THR A 346 0.06 -20.69 -0.48
C THR A 346 1.01 -21.76 0.07
N ALA A 347 1.23 -22.84 -0.70
CA ALA A 347 2.13 -23.93 -0.34
C ALA A 347 3.59 -23.47 -0.30
N PRO A 348 4.40 -23.93 0.66
CA PRO A 348 5.83 -23.62 0.74
C PRO A 348 6.64 -24.27 -0.38
N ALA A 349 6.11 -25.30 -1.01
CA ALA A 349 6.69 -26.02 -2.13
C ALA A 349 5.62 -26.41 -3.15
N ASP A 350 6.03 -26.57 -4.40
CA ASP A 350 5.18 -27.06 -5.49
C ASP A 350 5.12 -28.61 -5.47
N VAL A 351 6.21 -29.22 -5.02
CA VAL A 351 6.39 -30.67 -5.00
C VAL A 351 6.95 -31.13 -3.65
N LEU A 352 6.36 -32.19 -3.10
CA LEU A 352 6.92 -32.95 -2.00
C LEU A 352 7.40 -34.31 -2.51
N ILE A 353 8.70 -34.60 -2.40
CA ILE A 353 9.23 -35.94 -2.69
C ILE A 353 9.20 -36.77 -1.43
N LEU A 354 8.60 -37.96 -1.53
CA LEU A 354 8.54 -38.99 -0.49
C LEU A 354 9.43 -40.16 -0.90
N PRO A 355 10.72 -40.24 -0.43
CA PRO A 355 11.55 -41.40 -0.68
C PRO A 355 10.98 -42.62 0.07
N MET A 356 10.96 -43.75 -0.62
CA MET A 356 10.50 -45.05 -0.12
C MET A 356 11.66 -46.04 0.04
N THR A 357 12.90 -45.59 -0.16
CA THR A 357 14.14 -46.34 -0.08
C THR A 357 15.00 -45.87 1.10
N GLU A 358 15.94 -46.72 1.56
CA GLU A 358 16.92 -46.33 2.58
C GLU A 358 17.98 -45.37 2.01
N ASP A 359 18.43 -45.64 0.77
CA ASP A 359 19.30 -44.73 0.05
C ASP A 359 18.50 -43.54 -0.50
N LEU A 360 18.84 -42.36 -0.02
CA LEU A 360 18.20 -41.11 -0.43
C LEU A 360 18.82 -40.47 -1.68
N SER A 361 19.94 -40.99 -2.17
CA SER A 361 20.68 -40.41 -3.30
C SER A 361 19.83 -40.19 -4.56
N PRO A 362 18.97 -41.12 -4.99
CA PRO A 362 18.10 -40.90 -6.12
C PRO A 362 17.08 -39.79 -5.89
N ALA A 363 16.48 -39.69 -4.69
CA ALA A 363 15.51 -38.66 -4.34
C ALA A 363 16.18 -37.28 -4.24
N ILE A 364 17.42 -37.22 -3.74
CA ILE A 364 18.20 -35.97 -3.71
C ILE A 364 18.53 -35.52 -5.14
N ALA A 365 18.94 -36.44 -6.01
CA ALA A 365 19.20 -36.14 -7.41
C ALA A 365 17.93 -35.58 -8.13
N LEU A 366 16.78 -36.23 -7.93
CA LEU A 366 15.50 -35.78 -8.47
C LEU A 366 15.10 -34.40 -7.95
N ALA A 367 15.21 -34.17 -6.63
CA ALA A 367 14.94 -32.86 -6.03
C ALA A 367 15.82 -31.76 -6.64
N THR A 368 17.08 -32.07 -6.90
CA THR A 368 18.03 -31.15 -7.52
C THR A 368 17.60 -30.80 -8.95
N GLN A 369 17.21 -31.80 -9.75
CA GLN A 369 16.73 -31.59 -11.12
C GLN A 369 15.45 -30.75 -11.17
N LEU A 370 14.48 -31.01 -10.29
CA LEU A 370 13.25 -30.23 -10.19
C LEU A 370 13.54 -28.77 -9.81
N ARG A 371 14.43 -28.54 -8.85
CA ARG A 371 14.85 -27.17 -8.44
C ARG A 371 15.58 -26.43 -9.55
N GLN A 372 16.47 -27.11 -10.30
CA GLN A 372 17.13 -26.54 -11.48
C GLN A 372 16.14 -26.19 -12.59
N ALA A 373 15.02 -26.91 -12.67
CA ALA A 373 13.92 -26.59 -13.55
C ALA A 373 13.00 -25.45 -13.03
N GLY A 374 13.29 -24.87 -11.86
CA GLY A 374 12.51 -23.77 -11.26
C GLY A 374 11.30 -24.24 -10.45
N ILE A 375 11.19 -25.52 -10.13
CA ILE A 375 10.09 -26.08 -9.33
C ILE A 375 10.51 -26.09 -7.84
N ARG A 376 9.75 -25.41 -6.97
CA ARG A 376 9.99 -25.38 -5.52
C ARG A 376 9.76 -26.79 -4.95
N THR A 377 10.81 -27.45 -4.54
CA THR A 377 10.77 -28.86 -4.19
C THR A 377 11.24 -29.10 -2.77
N GLN A 378 10.42 -29.77 -1.97
CA GLN A 378 10.73 -30.23 -0.63
C GLN A 378 10.98 -31.75 -0.65
N LEU A 379 12.00 -32.20 0.08
CA LEU A 379 12.31 -33.62 0.31
C LEU A 379 11.93 -33.96 1.74
N HIS A 380 11.04 -34.93 1.93
CA HIS A 380 10.59 -35.39 3.24
C HIS A 380 11.36 -36.65 3.65
N CYS A 381 12.37 -36.46 4.46
CA CYS A 381 13.31 -37.56 4.85
C CYS A 381 12.95 -38.23 6.19
N GLU A 382 12.01 -37.63 6.97
CA GLU A 382 11.67 -38.20 8.27
C GLU A 382 10.99 -39.56 8.16
N GLN A 383 11.41 -40.47 9.04
CA GLN A 383 10.84 -41.82 9.15
C GLN A 383 9.46 -41.76 9.83
N LYS A 384 8.42 -41.50 9.04
CA LYS A 384 7.00 -41.49 9.47
C LYS A 384 6.21 -42.47 8.63
N LYS A 385 5.07 -42.91 9.18
CA LYS A 385 4.08 -43.70 8.43
C LYS A 385 3.61 -42.96 7.18
N PHE A 386 3.44 -43.67 6.08
CA PHE A 386 3.01 -43.14 4.78
C PHE A 386 1.83 -42.17 4.88
N LYS A 387 0.76 -42.56 5.60
CA LYS A 387 -0.41 -41.70 5.84
C LYS A 387 -0.05 -40.34 6.48
N ALA A 388 0.92 -40.32 7.37
CA ALA A 388 1.37 -39.07 8.02
C ALA A 388 2.15 -38.16 7.05
N LYS A 389 2.92 -38.75 6.11
CA LYS A 389 3.64 -38.01 5.08
C LYS A 389 2.68 -37.36 4.07
N ILE A 390 1.63 -38.08 3.66
CA ILE A 390 0.56 -37.52 2.78
C ILE A 390 -0.22 -36.42 3.52
N SER A 391 -0.61 -36.65 4.77
CA SER A 391 -1.28 -35.62 5.58
C SER A 391 -0.44 -34.36 5.79
N TYR A 392 0.89 -34.47 5.74
CA TYR A 392 1.80 -33.34 5.79
C TYR A 392 1.71 -32.50 4.50
N ALA A 393 1.72 -33.15 3.33
CA ALA A 393 1.53 -32.46 2.05
C ALA A 393 0.17 -31.76 1.97
N ASP A 394 -0.88 -32.46 2.37
CA ASP A 394 -2.25 -31.97 2.37
C ASP A 394 -2.42 -30.74 3.29
N LYS A 395 -1.92 -30.80 4.52
CA LYS A 395 -1.94 -29.68 5.47
C LYS A 395 -1.20 -28.44 5.01
N LEU A 396 -0.18 -28.61 4.18
CA LEU A 396 0.60 -27.52 3.57
C LEU A 396 0.06 -27.11 2.20
N SER A 397 -1.02 -27.76 1.74
CA SER A 397 -1.61 -27.53 0.41
C SER A 397 -0.61 -27.67 -0.74
N ILE A 398 0.39 -28.59 -0.59
CA ILE A 398 1.38 -28.85 -1.62
C ILE A 398 0.69 -29.55 -2.80
N PRO A 399 0.72 -28.96 -4.02
CA PRO A 399 -0.10 -29.46 -5.13
C PRO A 399 0.34 -30.79 -5.69
N TYR A 400 1.64 -31.13 -5.62
CA TYR A 400 2.16 -32.37 -6.17
C TYR A 400 2.95 -33.18 -5.14
N VAL A 401 2.73 -34.49 -5.12
CA VAL A 401 3.51 -35.42 -4.33
C VAL A 401 4.15 -36.47 -5.24
N ILE A 402 5.45 -36.66 -5.11
CA ILE A 402 6.22 -37.69 -5.81
C ILE A 402 6.56 -38.83 -4.85
N PHE A 403 6.20 -40.03 -5.22
CA PHE A 403 6.63 -41.26 -4.58
C PHE A 403 7.81 -41.82 -5.38
N LEU A 404 8.88 -42.11 -4.70
CA LEU A 404 10.11 -42.66 -5.30
C LEU A 404 10.57 -43.91 -4.54
N GLY A 405 10.22 -45.07 -5.04
CA GLY A 405 10.60 -46.37 -4.55
C GLY A 405 11.59 -47.05 -5.48
N GLU A 406 12.05 -48.28 -5.11
CA GLU A 406 13.00 -49.06 -5.91
C GLU A 406 12.46 -49.37 -7.33
N ASP A 407 11.15 -49.65 -7.44
CA ASP A 407 10.53 -49.94 -8.74
C ASP A 407 10.58 -48.72 -9.67
N GLU A 408 10.29 -47.52 -9.18
CA GLU A 408 10.35 -46.28 -9.94
C GLU A 408 11.79 -45.97 -10.35
N ILE A 409 12.76 -46.15 -9.45
CA ILE A 409 14.19 -45.90 -9.71
C ILE A 409 14.69 -46.84 -10.81
N ASN A 410 14.40 -48.13 -10.68
CA ASN A 410 14.84 -49.16 -11.64
C ASN A 410 14.19 -48.96 -13.04
N ALA A 411 12.94 -48.48 -13.09
CA ALA A 411 12.23 -48.18 -14.31
C ALA A 411 12.58 -46.80 -14.91
N GLY A 412 13.35 -45.98 -14.22
CA GLY A 412 13.66 -44.61 -14.67
C GLY A 412 12.47 -43.68 -14.73
N VAL A 413 11.45 -43.91 -13.88
CA VAL A 413 10.21 -43.12 -13.80
C VAL A 413 9.99 -42.61 -12.39
N VAL A 414 9.07 -41.66 -12.24
CA VAL A 414 8.61 -41.16 -10.94
C VAL A 414 7.09 -41.26 -10.88
N ALA A 415 6.55 -41.68 -9.74
CA ALA A 415 5.12 -41.71 -9.49
C ALA A 415 4.68 -40.35 -8.95
N CYS A 416 4.12 -39.50 -9.81
CA CYS A 416 3.66 -38.15 -9.47
C CYS A 416 2.16 -38.14 -9.27
N LYS A 417 1.71 -37.67 -8.10
CA LYS A 417 0.30 -37.52 -7.75
C LYS A 417 -0.04 -36.02 -7.70
N ASP A 418 -1.08 -35.66 -8.42
CA ASP A 418 -1.77 -34.37 -8.28
C ASP A 418 -2.71 -34.46 -7.07
N MET A 419 -2.52 -33.60 -6.09
CA MET A 419 -3.25 -33.65 -4.83
C MET A 419 -4.67 -33.10 -4.96
N LYS A 420 -4.96 -32.24 -5.96
CA LYS A 420 -6.29 -31.67 -6.20
C LYS A 420 -7.18 -32.69 -6.92
N SER A 421 -6.72 -33.28 -8.01
CA SER A 421 -7.49 -34.27 -8.78
C SER A 421 -7.43 -35.69 -8.19
N GLY A 422 -6.38 -35.97 -7.39
CA GLY A 422 -6.08 -37.30 -6.90
C GLY A 422 -5.44 -38.23 -7.95
N GLU A 423 -5.25 -37.77 -9.19
CA GLU A 423 -4.66 -38.55 -10.29
C GLU A 423 -3.17 -38.81 -10.02
N GLN A 424 -2.77 -40.04 -10.24
CA GLN A 424 -1.36 -40.45 -10.13
C GLN A 424 -0.86 -41.00 -11.46
N THR A 425 0.27 -40.50 -11.92
CA THR A 425 0.91 -40.92 -13.18
C THR A 425 2.34 -41.37 -12.95
N LYS A 426 2.81 -42.31 -13.77
CA LYS A 426 4.22 -42.70 -13.83
C LYS A 426 4.84 -42.18 -15.12
N LEU A 427 5.75 -41.22 -14.99
CA LEU A 427 6.38 -40.52 -16.10
C LEU A 427 7.89 -40.46 -15.88
N ASN A 428 8.68 -40.27 -16.93
CA ASN A 428 10.09 -39.94 -16.74
C ASN A 428 10.25 -38.53 -16.15
N THR A 429 11.42 -38.19 -15.67
CA THR A 429 11.68 -36.91 -14.98
C THR A 429 11.36 -35.70 -15.85
N ARG A 430 11.67 -35.74 -17.15
CA ARG A 430 11.41 -34.63 -18.07
C ARG A 430 9.90 -34.39 -18.25
N GLU A 431 9.16 -35.43 -18.54
CA GLU A 431 7.71 -35.37 -18.68
C GLU A 431 7.03 -34.91 -17.38
N THR A 432 7.54 -35.36 -16.22
CA THR A 432 7.07 -34.94 -14.91
C THR A 432 7.26 -33.42 -14.71
N ILE A 433 8.44 -32.89 -15.07
CA ILE A 433 8.73 -31.45 -15.02
C ILE A 433 7.76 -30.65 -15.90
N GLU A 434 7.54 -31.11 -17.15
CA GLU A 434 6.64 -30.43 -18.09
C GLU A 434 5.18 -30.43 -17.57
N ARG A 435 4.71 -31.56 -17.04
CA ARG A 435 3.37 -31.69 -16.45
C ARG A 435 3.18 -30.78 -15.23
N ILE A 436 4.12 -30.79 -14.29
CA ILE A 436 4.05 -29.96 -13.09
C ILE A 436 4.05 -28.48 -13.47
N LYS A 437 4.92 -28.04 -14.37
CA LYS A 437 4.96 -26.65 -14.83
C LYS A 437 3.63 -26.22 -15.48
N ALA A 438 3.04 -27.06 -16.30
CA ALA A 438 1.74 -26.78 -16.90
C ALA A 438 0.65 -26.62 -15.82
N GLY A 439 0.60 -27.53 -14.84
CA GLY A 439 -0.36 -27.46 -13.76
C GLY A 439 -0.16 -26.26 -12.83
N LEU A 440 1.10 -25.90 -12.52
CA LEU A 440 1.42 -24.71 -11.73
C LEU A 440 0.99 -23.42 -12.45
N ALA A 441 1.20 -23.34 -13.77
CA ALA A 441 0.76 -22.20 -14.56
C ALA A 441 -0.76 -22.01 -14.53
N GLU A 442 -1.53 -23.10 -14.44
CA GLU A 442 -2.99 -23.02 -14.24
C GLU A 442 -3.36 -22.54 -12.84
N LEU A 443 -2.66 -23.00 -11.78
CA LEU A 443 -2.90 -22.61 -10.41
C LEU A 443 -2.57 -21.12 -10.14
N GLU A 444 -1.63 -20.55 -10.90
CA GLU A 444 -1.24 -19.14 -10.78
C GLU A 444 -2.10 -18.18 -11.61
N LYS A 445 -3.08 -18.71 -12.36
CA LYS A 445 -4.04 -17.88 -13.09
C LYS A 445 -5.01 -17.21 -12.12
N GLY A 446 -5.18 -15.92 -12.27
CA GLY A 446 -6.14 -15.14 -11.50
C GLY A 446 -5.51 -13.98 -10.75
N SER A 447 -6.36 -13.06 -10.34
CA SER A 447 -5.96 -11.91 -9.55
C SER A 447 -5.73 -12.30 -8.10
N VAL A 448 -4.94 -11.53 -7.39
CA VAL A 448 -4.69 -11.74 -5.93
C VAL A 448 -5.97 -11.49 -5.13
N ILE A 449 -6.81 -10.59 -5.63
CA ILE A 449 -8.08 -10.21 -5.02
C ILE A 449 -9.21 -10.67 -5.95
N VAL A 450 -10.29 -11.16 -5.36
CA VAL A 450 -11.54 -11.54 -6.02
C VAL A 450 -12.70 -10.77 -5.37
N GLU A 451 -13.55 -10.16 -6.19
CA GLU A 451 -14.77 -9.45 -5.79
C GLU A 451 -16.00 -10.24 -6.25
#